data_6140666f6109af795fa917522fd37c10
#
_entry.id   6140666f6109af795fa917522fd37c10
#
_cell.length_a   1.000
_cell.length_b   1.000
_cell.length_c   1.000
_cell.angle_alpha   90.00
_cell.angle_beta   90.00
_cell.angle_gamma   90.00
#
_symmetry.space_group_name_H-M   'P 1'
#
loop_
_entity.id
_entity.type
_entity.pdbx_description
1 polymer ?
#
loop_
_entity_poly.entity_id
_entity_poly.type
_entity_poly.pdbx_seq_one_letter_code
_entity_poly.pdbx_strand_id
1 'polypeptide(L)'
;MGYISDNTGYNISDKNPNYCELTALYWAWKNLECEYIGLCHYRRCFGHTVYSKDVEKKKSAIFSKVDYENLLTKYEVILPKTRNYYIETVRSQYEHAHFKKDLDETEKIIAEKYPGYSDAFTKVMNQRKLHILNMFVMKKSLFDKYCTWLFDILFELEKRTDLTSYETYEARLFGFISERLFNVWLERQNLKKCEVPVVFLENIDWPKRVCQEFCVNRFNKQHRIAA
;
A
#
# COMPACT_ATOMS: atom_id res chain seq x y z
N MET A 1 -11.83 -9.51 23.04
CA MET A 1 -10.64 -10.11 22.42
C MET A 1 -9.54 -9.06 22.46
N GLY A 2 -8.41 -9.35 23.15
CA GLY A 2 -7.25 -8.45 23.12
C GLY A 2 -6.44 -8.72 21.86
N TYR A 3 -6.34 -7.74 20.99
CA TYR A 3 -5.36 -7.77 19.89
C TYR A 3 -3.99 -7.37 20.43
N ILE A 4 -2.92 -7.94 19.85
CA ILE A 4 -1.56 -7.50 20.15
C ILE A 4 -1.39 -6.11 19.51
N SER A 5 -0.95 -5.15 20.31
CA SER A 5 -0.69 -3.78 19.85
C SER A 5 0.72 -3.67 19.26
N ASP A 6 0.88 -2.79 18.27
CA ASP A 6 2.15 -2.50 17.60
C ASP A 6 3.10 -1.61 18.41
N ASN A 7 2.73 -1.23 19.65
CA ASN A 7 3.55 -0.44 20.57
C ASN A 7 4.34 -1.29 21.58
N THR A 8 4.53 -2.58 21.29
CA THR A 8 5.30 -3.52 22.11
C THR A 8 6.57 -3.95 21.39
N GLY A 9 7.58 -4.46 22.10
CA GLY A 9 8.82 -4.94 21.49
C GLY A 9 9.52 -3.89 20.61
N TYR A 10 10.14 -4.35 19.52
CA TYR A 10 10.75 -3.45 18.52
C TYR A 10 9.66 -2.81 17.67
N ASN A 11 9.45 -1.51 17.79
CA ASN A 11 8.37 -0.80 17.15
C ASN A 11 8.73 0.63 16.71
N ILE A 12 7.86 1.22 15.91
CA ILE A 12 7.85 2.63 15.50
C ILE A 12 6.45 3.22 15.64
N SER A 13 5.69 2.79 16.64
CA SER A 13 4.27 3.13 16.80
C SER A 13 4.02 4.62 17.06
N ASP A 14 4.99 5.33 17.62
CA ASP A 14 5.01 6.79 17.75
C ASP A 14 4.94 7.53 16.40
N LYS A 15 5.41 6.88 15.31
CA LYS A 15 5.38 7.42 13.95
C LYS A 15 4.06 7.15 13.20
N ASN A 16 3.04 6.54 13.85
CA ASN A 16 1.77 6.19 13.22
C ASN A 16 1.09 7.35 12.47
N PRO A 17 1.11 8.61 12.94
CA PRO A 17 0.53 9.74 12.19
C PRO A 17 1.06 9.89 10.76
N ASN A 18 2.31 9.53 10.51
CA ASN A 18 3.00 9.66 9.23
C ASN A 18 3.13 8.33 8.46
N TYR A 19 3.32 7.21 9.20
CA TYR A 19 3.54 5.87 8.65
C TYR A 19 2.26 5.04 8.51
N CYS A 20 1.17 5.41 9.18
CA CYS A 20 -0.12 4.72 9.12
C CYS A 20 0.01 3.23 9.44
N GLU A 21 -0.54 2.34 8.60
CA GLU A 21 -0.46 0.88 8.73
C GLU A 21 0.97 0.31 8.72
N LEU A 22 1.94 1.09 8.29
CA LEU A 22 3.34 0.65 8.24
C LEU A 22 3.94 0.48 9.63
N THR A 23 3.40 1.11 10.67
CA THR A 23 3.86 0.87 12.05
C THR A 23 3.57 -0.56 12.48
N ALA A 24 2.37 -1.07 12.15
CA ALA A 24 2.02 -2.46 12.37
C ALA A 24 2.84 -3.41 11.48
N LEU A 25 3.13 -3.01 10.23
CA LEU A 25 3.99 -3.77 9.33
C LEU A 25 5.42 -3.91 9.88
N TYR A 26 5.99 -2.80 10.38
CA TYR A 26 7.30 -2.78 11.01
C TYR A 26 7.34 -3.68 12.24
N TRP A 27 6.34 -3.54 13.12
CA TRP A 27 6.21 -4.35 14.31
C TRP A 27 6.15 -5.85 13.98
N ALA A 28 5.33 -6.23 13.01
CA ALA A 28 5.21 -7.61 12.55
C ALA A 28 6.52 -8.15 11.97
N TRP A 29 7.26 -7.31 11.24
CA TRP A 29 8.58 -7.66 10.71
C TRP A 29 9.58 -7.99 11.81
N LYS A 30 9.59 -7.20 12.88
CA LYS A 30 10.60 -7.30 13.94
C LYS A 30 10.24 -8.32 15.04
N ASN A 31 8.97 -8.65 15.22
CA ASN A 31 8.53 -9.39 16.41
C ASN A 31 7.77 -10.70 16.10
N LEU A 32 7.36 -10.96 14.85
CA LEU A 32 6.62 -12.17 14.53
C LEU A 32 7.47 -13.22 13.85
N GLU A 33 7.40 -14.45 14.38
CA GLU A 33 7.91 -15.66 13.76
C GLU A 33 6.73 -16.45 13.18
N CYS A 34 6.71 -16.63 11.85
CA CYS A 34 5.65 -17.33 11.14
C CYS A 34 6.14 -17.78 9.75
N GLU A 35 5.45 -18.72 9.14
CA GLU A 35 5.77 -19.16 7.79
C GLU A 35 5.25 -18.19 6.72
N TYR A 36 4.02 -17.71 6.91
CA TYR A 36 3.35 -16.76 6.02
C TYR A 36 2.87 -15.56 6.82
N ILE A 37 2.89 -14.41 6.20
CA ILE A 37 2.43 -13.15 6.78
C ILE A 37 1.64 -12.36 5.75
N GLY A 38 0.65 -11.61 6.22
CA GLY A 38 -0.13 -10.74 5.37
C GLY A 38 -0.58 -9.47 6.07
N LEU A 39 -0.84 -8.44 5.27
CA LEU A 39 -1.45 -7.20 5.71
C LEU A 39 -2.84 -7.07 5.07
N CYS A 40 -3.84 -6.87 5.93
CA CYS A 40 -5.21 -6.52 5.58
C CYS A 40 -5.66 -5.32 6.41
N HIS A 41 -6.69 -4.61 5.97
CA HIS A 41 -7.29 -3.56 6.77
C HIS A 41 -8.48 -4.12 7.56
N TYR A 42 -8.85 -3.47 8.68
CA TYR A 42 -9.94 -3.90 9.55
C TYR A 42 -11.34 -3.96 8.87
N ARG A 43 -11.51 -3.28 7.73
CA ARG A 43 -12.75 -3.30 6.91
C ARG A 43 -12.54 -3.81 5.50
N ARG A 44 -11.35 -4.27 5.14
CA ARG A 44 -10.99 -4.72 3.81
C ARG A 44 -10.17 -5.99 3.92
N CYS A 45 -10.78 -7.09 3.51
CA CYS A 45 -10.17 -8.42 3.61
C CYS A 45 -10.12 -9.08 2.23
N PHE A 46 -9.17 -9.95 2.01
CA PHE A 46 -9.20 -10.83 0.84
C PHE A 46 -10.36 -11.80 0.94
N GLY A 47 -11.01 -12.09 -0.17
CA GLY A 47 -12.16 -12.99 -0.16
C GLY A 47 -12.73 -13.27 -1.55
N HIS A 48 -13.81 -14.03 -1.57
CA HIS A 48 -14.58 -14.30 -2.77
C HIS A 48 -15.41 -13.08 -3.19
N THR A 49 -15.71 -12.97 -4.47
CA THR A 49 -16.57 -11.88 -4.96
C THR A 49 -17.97 -12.00 -4.32
N VAL A 50 -18.43 -10.92 -3.68
CA VAL A 50 -19.74 -10.85 -3.05
C VAL A 50 -20.43 -9.54 -3.41
N TYR A 51 -21.68 -9.64 -3.89
CA TYR A 51 -22.55 -8.50 -4.22
C TYR A 51 -23.67 -8.42 -3.19
N SER A 52 -23.40 -7.85 -2.02
CA SER A 52 -24.38 -7.72 -0.94
C SER A 52 -24.10 -6.47 -0.11
N LYS A 53 -25.16 -5.86 0.43
CA LYS A 53 -25.07 -4.84 1.49
C LYS A 53 -25.08 -5.46 2.90
N ASP A 54 -25.45 -6.73 3.01
CA ASP A 54 -25.49 -7.47 4.27
C ASP A 54 -24.07 -7.78 4.74
N VAL A 55 -23.72 -7.34 5.95
CA VAL A 55 -22.40 -7.49 6.54
C VAL A 55 -22.05 -8.95 6.82
N GLU A 56 -23.03 -9.77 7.24
CA GLU A 56 -22.75 -11.19 7.54
C GLU A 56 -22.46 -11.98 6.25
N LYS A 57 -23.17 -11.69 5.16
CA LYS A 57 -22.86 -12.25 3.83
C LYS A 57 -21.49 -11.80 3.34
N LYS A 58 -21.08 -10.57 3.63
CA LYS A 58 -19.72 -10.10 3.32
C LYS A 58 -18.66 -10.81 4.15
N LYS A 59 -18.90 -10.99 5.46
CA LYS A 59 -17.99 -11.73 6.34
C LYS A 59 -17.81 -13.18 5.91
N SER A 60 -18.89 -13.86 5.51
CA SER A 60 -18.81 -15.24 5.03
C SER A 60 -18.03 -15.40 3.71
N ALA A 61 -17.83 -14.32 2.97
CA ALA A 61 -17.03 -14.31 1.74
C ALA A 61 -15.53 -14.07 1.99
N ILE A 62 -15.11 -13.74 3.22
CA ILE A 62 -13.68 -13.56 3.56
C ILE A 62 -12.97 -14.91 3.45
N PHE A 63 -11.78 -14.91 2.91
CA PHE A 63 -10.96 -16.12 2.78
C PHE A 63 -10.70 -16.79 4.13
N SER A 64 -10.92 -18.09 4.15
CA SER A 64 -10.53 -18.97 5.24
C SER A 64 -9.03 -19.31 5.15
N LYS A 65 -8.49 -19.95 6.19
CA LYS A 65 -7.12 -20.48 6.18
C LYS A 65 -6.88 -21.40 4.98
N VAL A 66 -7.83 -22.28 4.66
CA VAL A 66 -7.74 -23.23 3.55
C VAL A 66 -7.64 -22.53 2.19
N ASP A 67 -8.36 -21.41 2.01
CA ASP A 67 -8.28 -20.62 0.78
C ASP A 67 -6.87 -20.06 0.57
N TYR A 68 -6.26 -19.50 1.62
CA TYR A 68 -4.88 -19.02 1.57
C TYR A 68 -3.88 -20.15 1.30
N GLU A 69 -3.98 -21.26 2.01
CA GLU A 69 -3.10 -22.42 1.82
C GLU A 69 -3.16 -22.93 0.39
N ASN A 70 -4.35 -23.10 -0.19
CA ASN A 70 -4.53 -23.53 -1.58
C ASN A 70 -3.90 -22.56 -2.60
N LEU A 71 -3.97 -21.26 -2.37
CA LEU A 71 -3.36 -20.26 -3.25
C LEU A 71 -1.83 -20.25 -3.10
N LEU A 72 -1.32 -20.34 -1.88
CA LEU A 72 0.11 -20.28 -1.59
C LEU A 72 0.89 -21.52 -2.00
N THR A 73 0.21 -22.63 -2.32
CA THR A 73 0.87 -23.78 -3.02
C THR A 73 1.26 -23.46 -4.45
N LYS A 74 0.60 -22.48 -5.09
CA LYS A 74 0.73 -22.18 -6.53
C LYS A 74 1.38 -20.83 -6.79
N TYR A 75 1.26 -19.89 -5.86
CA TYR A 75 1.67 -18.51 -5.98
C TYR A 75 2.58 -18.09 -4.83
N GLU A 76 3.49 -17.17 -5.10
CA GLU A 76 4.43 -16.67 -4.10
C GLU A 76 3.88 -15.48 -3.32
N VAL A 77 2.91 -14.76 -3.91
CA VAL A 77 2.25 -13.62 -3.29
C VAL A 77 0.79 -13.52 -3.74
N ILE A 78 -0.10 -13.24 -2.79
CA ILE A 78 -1.51 -12.92 -3.00
C ILE A 78 -1.67 -11.41 -2.87
N LEU A 79 -2.34 -10.79 -3.84
CA LEU A 79 -2.50 -9.34 -3.97
C LEU A 79 -3.96 -8.97 -4.21
N PRO A 80 -4.39 -7.74 -3.86
CA PRO A 80 -5.66 -7.22 -4.35
C PRO A 80 -5.60 -7.05 -5.87
N LYS A 81 -6.75 -7.14 -6.55
CA LYS A 81 -6.84 -6.74 -7.96
C LYS A 81 -6.33 -5.32 -8.16
N THR A 82 -5.62 -5.10 -9.25
CA THR A 82 -5.12 -3.76 -9.57
C THR A 82 -6.26 -2.76 -9.75
N ARG A 83 -6.04 -1.56 -9.25
CA ARG A 83 -6.85 -0.39 -9.60
C ARG A 83 -6.36 0.21 -10.91
N ASN A 84 -7.27 0.50 -11.83
CA ASN A 84 -6.97 1.18 -13.08
C ASN A 84 -7.29 2.69 -12.94
N TYR A 85 -6.31 3.54 -13.25
CA TYR A 85 -6.47 5.00 -13.26
C TYR A 85 -6.95 5.54 -14.62
N TYR A 86 -7.12 4.66 -15.61
CA TYR A 86 -7.64 4.94 -16.97
C TYR A 86 -6.83 5.98 -17.75
N ILE A 87 -6.91 7.25 -17.38
CA ILE A 87 -6.31 8.38 -18.10
C ILE A 87 -4.93 8.72 -17.51
N GLU A 88 -4.77 8.58 -16.20
CA GLU A 88 -3.56 8.98 -15.47
C GLU A 88 -2.57 7.84 -15.35
N THR A 89 -1.29 8.19 -15.37
CA THR A 89 -0.23 7.29 -14.92
C THR A 89 -0.17 7.26 -13.38
N VAL A 90 0.51 6.28 -12.80
CA VAL A 90 0.77 6.22 -11.35
C VAL A 90 1.45 7.49 -10.86
N ARG A 91 2.42 8.03 -11.64
CA ARG A 91 3.12 9.28 -11.34
C ARG A 91 2.16 10.46 -11.37
N SER A 92 1.44 10.67 -12.47
CA SER A 92 0.56 11.82 -12.58
C SER A 92 -0.57 11.80 -11.53
N GLN A 93 -1.09 10.63 -11.19
CA GLN A 93 -2.07 10.46 -10.14
C GLN A 93 -1.50 10.87 -8.78
N TYR A 94 -0.25 10.47 -8.47
CA TYR A 94 0.42 10.89 -7.24
C TYR A 94 0.61 12.41 -7.19
N GLU A 95 1.16 12.99 -8.26
CA GLU A 95 1.43 14.44 -8.37
C GLU A 95 0.16 15.30 -8.31
N HIS A 96 -1.01 14.76 -8.68
CA HIS A 96 -2.29 15.43 -8.53
C HIS A 96 -2.86 15.34 -7.11
N ALA A 97 -2.61 14.23 -6.41
CA ALA A 97 -3.17 13.97 -5.10
C ALA A 97 -2.26 14.42 -3.95
N HIS A 98 -0.93 14.44 -4.17
CA HIS A 98 0.10 14.65 -3.16
C HIS A 98 1.21 15.57 -3.68
N PHE A 99 2.23 15.85 -2.86
CA PHE A 99 3.35 16.68 -3.27
C PHE A 99 4.34 15.93 -4.18
N LYS A 100 4.52 16.44 -5.38
CA LYS A 100 5.46 15.89 -6.38
C LYS A 100 6.87 15.73 -5.82
N LYS A 101 7.35 16.70 -5.02
CA LYS A 101 8.70 16.68 -4.43
C LYS A 101 9.02 15.40 -3.66
N ASP A 102 8.02 14.80 -3.01
CA ASP A 102 8.21 13.61 -2.19
C ASP A 102 8.46 12.36 -3.05
N LEU A 103 7.76 12.26 -4.17
CA LEU A 103 7.99 11.19 -5.14
C LEU A 103 9.33 11.36 -5.86
N ASP A 104 9.69 12.59 -6.22
CA ASP A 104 10.97 12.89 -6.85
C ASP A 104 12.15 12.60 -5.91
N GLU A 105 12.03 12.90 -4.61
CA GLU A 105 13.06 12.57 -3.63
C GLU A 105 13.15 11.05 -3.41
N THR A 106 12.02 10.35 -3.40
CA THR A 106 12.00 8.88 -3.35
C THR A 106 12.72 8.27 -4.55
N GLU A 107 12.53 8.80 -5.76
CA GLU A 107 13.21 8.36 -6.98
C GLU A 107 14.74 8.53 -6.86
N LYS A 108 15.19 9.66 -6.32
CA LYS A 108 16.64 9.91 -6.07
C LYS A 108 17.21 8.91 -5.08
N ILE A 109 16.52 8.67 -3.96
CA ILE A 109 16.96 7.68 -2.95
C ILE A 109 17.10 6.29 -3.57
N ILE A 110 16.14 5.90 -4.44
CA ILE A 110 16.23 4.61 -5.16
C ILE A 110 17.45 4.59 -6.08
N ALA A 111 17.67 5.65 -6.85
CA ALA A 111 18.82 5.73 -7.76
C ALA A 111 20.17 5.68 -7.02
N GLU A 112 20.25 6.29 -5.85
CA GLU A 112 21.46 6.34 -5.02
C GLU A 112 21.72 5.01 -4.29
N LYS A 113 20.71 4.45 -3.61
CA LYS A 113 20.87 3.27 -2.72
C LYS A 113 20.60 1.95 -3.43
N TYR A 114 19.68 1.95 -4.40
CA TYR A 114 19.18 0.76 -5.08
C TYR A 114 19.10 0.95 -6.60
N PRO A 115 20.20 1.30 -7.31
CA PRO A 115 20.15 1.62 -8.74
C PRO A 115 19.54 0.50 -9.60
N GLY A 116 19.63 -0.77 -9.17
CA GLY A 116 18.99 -1.90 -9.85
C GLY A 116 17.46 -1.89 -9.80
N TYR A 117 16.82 -0.96 -9.08
CA TYR A 117 15.37 -0.75 -9.04
C TYR A 117 14.89 0.43 -9.88
N SER A 118 15.80 1.24 -10.46
CA SER A 118 15.44 2.45 -11.22
C SER A 118 14.54 2.16 -12.43
N ASP A 119 14.83 1.10 -13.18
CA ASP A 119 13.99 0.67 -14.32
C ASP A 119 12.61 0.22 -13.86
N ALA A 120 12.53 -0.55 -12.78
CA ALA A 120 11.26 -0.97 -12.19
C ALA A 120 10.44 0.23 -11.68
N PHE A 121 11.10 1.21 -11.05
CA PHE A 121 10.47 2.45 -10.62
C PHE A 121 9.89 3.21 -11.80
N THR A 122 10.69 3.47 -12.83
CA THR A 122 10.26 4.17 -14.05
C THR A 122 9.09 3.45 -14.71
N LYS A 123 9.16 2.11 -14.84
CA LYS A 123 8.09 1.30 -15.42
C LYS A 123 6.80 1.43 -14.64
N VAL A 124 6.84 1.28 -13.31
CA VAL A 124 5.65 1.37 -12.45
C VAL A 124 5.06 2.78 -12.48
N MET A 125 5.89 3.83 -12.44
CA MET A 125 5.40 5.21 -12.47
C MET A 125 4.70 5.57 -13.79
N ASN A 126 5.07 4.94 -14.90
CA ASN A 126 4.48 5.19 -16.21
C ASN A 126 3.25 4.31 -16.53
N GLN A 127 2.97 3.27 -15.74
CA GLN A 127 1.77 2.45 -15.94
C GLN A 127 0.53 3.12 -15.38
N ARG A 128 -0.66 2.59 -15.75
CA ARG A 128 -1.98 3.11 -15.33
C ARG A 128 -2.68 2.20 -14.33
N LYS A 129 -2.04 1.15 -13.86
CA LYS A 129 -2.58 0.19 -12.91
C LYS A 129 -1.66 0.05 -11.73
N LEU A 130 -2.24 -0.10 -10.52
CA LEU A 130 -1.49 -0.23 -9.29
C LEU A 130 -2.22 -1.17 -8.32
N HIS A 131 -1.49 -2.05 -7.62
CA HIS A 131 -2.02 -2.69 -6.41
C HIS A 131 -2.02 -1.65 -5.30
N ILE A 132 -3.21 -1.27 -4.85
CA ILE A 132 -3.41 -0.28 -3.79
C ILE A 132 -3.62 -0.95 -2.44
N LEU A 133 -3.67 -0.14 -1.36
CA LEU A 133 -4.00 -0.55 0.01
C LEU A 133 -2.86 -1.24 0.78
N ASN A 134 -1.66 -1.36 0.24
CA ASN A 134 -0.56 -2.10 0.88
C ASN A 134 -0.92 -3.54 1.32
N MET A 135 -1.96 -4.14 0.70
CA MET A 135 -2.43 -5.47 1.06
C MET A 135 -1.67 -6.57 0.33
N PHE A 136 -1.31 -7.60 1.05
CA PHE A 136 -0.66 -8.81 0.50
C PHE A 136 -0.75 -9.99 1.46
N VAL A 137 -0.46 -11.20 0.96
CA VAL A 137 -0.05 -12.36 1.76
C VAL A 137 1.12 -13.02 1.04
N MET A 138 2.23 -13.29 1.75
CA MET A 138 3.44 -13.91 1.21
C MET A 138 4.21 -14.69 2.28
N LYS A 139 5.23 -15.44 1.87
CA LYS A 139 6.16 -16.10 2.81
C LYS A 139 6.92 -15.05 3.63
N LYS A 140 7.18 -15.36 4.90
CA LYS A 140 7.95 -14.50 5.82
C LYS A 140 9.31 -14.11 5.24
N SER A 141 9.99 -15.03 4.56
CA SER A 141 11.29 -14.75 3.94
C SER A 141 11.24 -13.70 2.80
N LEU A 142 10.13 -13.63 2.04
CA LEU A 142 9.90 -12.57 1.05
C LEU A 142 9.52 -11.25 1.74
N PHE A 143 8.69 -11.33 2.76
CA PHE A 143 8.30 -10.20 3.58
C PHE A 143 9.51 -9.53 4.25
N ASP A 144 10.46 -10.31 4.76
CA ASP A 144 11.67 -9.77 5.37
C ASP A 144 12.53 -8.99 4.36
N LYS A 145 12.67 -9.53 3.15
CA LYS A 145 13.36 -8.82 2.05
C LYS A 145 12.65 -7.54 1.66
N TYR A 146 11.31 -7.58 1.58
CA TYR A 146 10.51 -6.42 1.28
C TYR A 146 10.65 -5.35 2.36
N CYS A 147 10.47 -5.70 3.63
CA CYS A 147 10.56 -4.75 4.74
C CYS A 147 11.97 -4.16 4.88
N THR A 148 13.01 -4.96 4.71
CA THR A 148 14.39 -4.46 4.73
C THR A 148 14.60 -3.36 3.69
N TRP A 149 14.16 -3.60 2.45
CA TRP A 149 14.26 -2.65 1.36
C TRP A 149 13.34 -1.43 1.57
N LEU A 150 12.08 -1.66 1.96
CA LEU A 150 11.09 -0.61 2.13
C LEU A 150 11.50 0.39 3.22
N PHE A 151 11.80 -0.12 4.42
CA PHE A 151 12.08 0.74 5.57
C PHE A 151 13.44 1.45 5.45
N ASP A 152 14.41 0.88 4.74
CA ASP A 152 15.65 1.58 4.45
C ASP A 152 15.43 2.81 3.56
N ILE A 153 14.51 2.71 2.57
CA ILE A 153 14.12 3.86 1.74
C ILE A 153 13.28 4.86 2.53
N LEU A 154 12.28 4.39 3.29
CA LEU A 154 11.37 5.28 4.00
C LEU A 154 12.08 6.06 5.11
N PHE A 155 13.01 5.44 5.84
CA PHE A 155 13.79 6.14 6.87
C PHE A 155 14.77 7.13 6.26
N GLU A 156 15.28 6.86 5.06
CA GLU A 156 16.11 7.85 4.35
C GLU A 156 15.25 9.01 3.84
N LEU A 157 14.05 8.75 3.32
CA LEU A 157 13.11 9.79 2.92
C LEU A 157 12.68 10.65 4.11
N GLU A 158 12.46 10.05 5.28
CA GLU A 158 12.14 10.77 6.52
C GLU A 158 13.21 11.79 6.91
N LYS A 159 14.48 11.42 6.77
CA LYS A 159 15.60 12.33 7.05
C LYS A 159 15.68 13.52 6.09
N ARG A 160 15.23 13.32 4.84
CA ARG A 160 15.31 14.33 3.77
C ARG A 160 14.04 15.18 3.64
N THR A 161 12.96 14.83 4.39
CA THR A 161 11.67 15.50 4.27
C THR A 161 11.30 16.23 5.55
N ASP A 162 11.06 17.53 5.46
CA ASP A 162 10.49 18.33 6.55
C ASP A 162 8.95 18.26 6.47
N LEU A 163 8.34 17.59 7.44
CA LEU A 163 6.89 17.43 7.56
C LEU A 163 6.20 18.58 8.34
N THR A 164 6.93 19.53 8.91
CA THR A 164 6.37 20.57 9.77
C THR A 164 5.36 21.46 9.06
N SER A 165 5.49 21.60 7.74
CA SER A 165 4.58 22.38 6.90
C SER A 165 3.43 21.58 6.28
N TYR A 166 3.33 20.25 6.57
CA TYR A 166 2.32 19.39 5.98
C TYR A 166 1.04 19.40 6.83
N GLU A 167 -0.11 19.49 6.16
CA GLU A 167 -1.39 19.23 6.80
C GLU A 167 -1.52 17.75 7.20
N THR A 168 -2.41 17.44 8.14
CA THR A 168 -2.60 16.08 8.70
C THR A 168 -2.77 15.00 7.63
N TYR A 169 -3.46 15.30 6.52
CA TYR A 169 -3.63 14.34 5.44
C TYR A 169 -2.33 14.10 4.67
N GLU A 170 -1.62 15.16 4.29
CA GLU A 170 -0.38 15.07 3.52
C GLU A 170 0.78 14.52 4.37
N ALA A 171 0.74 14.75 5.69
CA ALA A 171 1.72 14.20 6.63
C ALA A 171 1.73 12.65 6.66
N ARG A 172 0.72 11.99 6.08
CA ARG A 172 0.68 10.53 5.86
C ARG A 172 1.55 10.06 4.69
N LEU A 173 2.51 10.85 4.30
CA LEU A 173 3.44 10.68 3.19
C LEU A 173 3.96 9.25 3.03
N PHE A 174 4.50 8.64 4.10
CA PHE A 174 5.15 7.33 4.02
C PHE A 174 4.14 6.22 3.67
N GLY A 175 2.89 6.32 4.14
CA GLY A 175 1.82 5.43 3.74
C GLY A 175 1.51 5.52 2.24
N PHE A 176 1.48 6.74 1.68
CA PHE A 176 1.23 6.94 0.25
C PHE A 176 2.39 6.48 -0.63
N ILE A 177 3.62 6.79 -0.25
CA ILE A 177 4.83 6.36 -0.97
C ILE A 177 4.96 4.84 -0.94
N SER A 178 4.67 4.19 0.20
CA SER A 178 4.80 2.74 0.33
C SER A 178 3.91 1.96 -0.64
N GLU A 179 2.71 2.42 -0.97
CA GLU A 179 1.87 1.79 -2.00
C GLU A 179 2.55 1.74 -3.38
N ARG A 180 3.30 2.79 -3.72
CA ARG A 180 4.06 2.86 -4.98
C ARG A 180 5.28 1.97 -4.91
N LEU A 181 6.03 2.07 -3.81
CA LEU A 181 7.23 1.26 -3.57
C LEU A 181 6.92 -0.24 -3.56
N PHE A 182 5.80 -0.65 -2.99
CA PHE A 182 5.39 -2.06 -3.01
C PHE A 182 5.27 -2.59 -4.46
N ASN A 183 4.66 -1.82 -5.35
CA ASN A 183 4.55 -2.21 -6.76
C ASN A 183 5.92 -2.20 -7.48
N VAL A 184 6.81 -1.28 -7.14
CA VAL A 184 8.19 -1.24 -7.65
C VAL A 184 8.95 -2.49 -7.20
N TRP A 185 8.82 -2.87 -5.94
CA TRP A 185 9.44 -4.08 -5.42
C TRP A 185 8.89 -5.34 -6.11
N LEU A 186 7.57 -5.46 -6.25
CA LEU A 186 6.92 -6.58 -6.96
C LEU A 186 7.36 -6.68 -8.42
N GLU A 187 7.54 -5.55 -9.12
CA GLU A 187 8.00 -5.53 -10.50
C GLU A 187 9.43 -6.06 -10.61
N ARG A 188 10.32 -5.66 -9.69
CA ARG A 188 11.71 -6.08 -9.68
C ARG A 188 11.89 -7.55 -9.32
N GLN A 189 11.06 -8.10 -8.41
CA GLN A 189 11.19 -9.48 -7.93
C GLN A 189 10.68 -10.52 -8.94
N ASN A 190 9.83 -10.14 -9.90
CA ASN A 190 9.22 -11.05 -10.89
C ASN A 190 8.55 -12.28 -10.26
N LEU A 191 7.81 -12.08 -9.16
CA LEU A 191 7.14 -13.14 -8.40
C LEU A 191 5.93 -13.70 -9.16
N LYS A 192 5.60 -14.96 -8.87
CA LYS A 192 4.35 -15.60 -9.33
C LYS A 192 3.19 -15.07 -8.48
N LYS A 193 2.45 -14.10 -9.04
CA LYS A 193 1.40 -13.32 -8.35
C LYS A 193 0.02 -13.96 -8.55
N CYS A 194 -0.84 -13.85 -7.52
CA CYS A 194 -2.27 -14.14 -7.59
C CYS A 194 -3.06 -12.89 -7.20
N GLU A 195 -3.90 -12.39 -8.11
CA GLU A 195 -4.82 -11.28 -7.81
C GLU A 195 -6.18 -11.80 -7.39
N VAL A 196 -6.67 -11.35 -6.24
CA VAL A 196 -7.94 -11.78 -5.68
C VAL A 196 -8.84 -10.58 -5.33
N PRO A 197 -10.16 -10.78 -5.22
CA PRO A 197 -11.07 -9.72 -4.79
C PRO A 197 -10.80 -9.27 -3.36
N VAL A 198 -11.14 -8.00 -3.09
CA VAL A 198 -11.19 -7.43 -1.74
C VAL A 198 -12.66 -7.30 -1.34
N VAL A 199 -13.01 -7.87 -0.21
CA VAL A 199 -14.31 -7.71 0.44
C VAL A 199 -14.28 -6.44 1.28
N PHE A 200 -15.14 -5.48 0.98
CA PHE A 200 -15.33 -4.25 1.75
C PHE A 200 -16.49 -4.46 2.72
N LEU A 201 -16.22 -4.54 4.00
CA LEU A 201 -17.24 -4.73 5.04
C LEU A 201 -18.17 -3.52 5.17
N GLU A 202 -17.65 -2.33 4.91
CA GLU A 202 -18.43 -1.10 4.83
C GLU A 202 -19.29 -1.06 3.56
N ASN A 203 -20.43 -0.36 3.64
CA ASN A 203 -21.23 -0.09 2.46
C ASN A 203 -20.68 1.11 1.71
N ILE A 204 -20.06 0.84 0.56
CA ILE A 204 -19.48 1.87 -0.30
C ILE A 204 -20.49 2.24 -1.36
N ASP A 205 -20.82 3.52 -1.43
CA ASP A 205 -21.50 4.11 -2.57
C ASP A 205 -20.49 4.30 -3.72
N TRP A 206 -20.35 3.26 -4.53
CA TRP A 206 -19.38 3.23 -5.63
C TRP A 206 -19.58 4.36 -6.64
N PRO A 207 -20.81 4.70 -7.11
CA PRO A 207 -21.03 5.82 -8.01
C PRO A 207 -20.53 7.15 -7.42
N LYS A 208 -20.86 7.41 -6.16
CA LYS A 208 -20.42 8.64 -5.47
C LYS A 208 -18.90 8.68 -5.29
N ARG A 209 -18.29 7.55 -4.95
CA ARG A 209 -16.85 7.44 -4.76
C ARG A 209 -16.09 7.64 -6.08
N VAL A 210 -16.54 7.01 -7.15
CA VAL A 210 -15.96 7.20 -8.49
C VAL A 210 -16.10 8.65 -8.93
N CYS A 211 -17.28 9.26 -8.74
CA CYS A 211 -17.50 10.66 -9.06
C CYS A 211 -16.59 11.58 -8.24
N GLN A 212 -16.44 11.36 -6.93
CA GLN A 212 -15.54 12.14 -6.09
C GLN A 212 -14.08 12.00 -6.53
N GLU A 213 -13.61 10.81 -6.86
CA GLU A 213 -12.24 10.59 -7.35
C GLU A 213 -11.97 11.29 -8.68
N PHE A 214 -12.96 11.34 -9.60
CA PHE A 214 -12.83 12.06 -10.88
C PHE A 214 -12.99 13.59 -10.72
N CYS A 215 -13.87 14.06 -9.84
CA CYS A 215 -14.17 15.49 -9.68
C CYS A 215 -13.18 16.17 -8.74
N VAL A 216 -12.88 15.61 -7.57
CA VAL A 216 -12.01 16.25 -6.57
C VAL A 216 -10.58 16.42 -7.07
N ASN A 217 -10.05 15.43 -7.84
CA ASN A 217 -8.73 15.56 -8.44
C ASN A 217 -8.64 16.68 -9.50
N ARG A 218 -9.75 17.06 -10.13
CA ARG A 218 -9.79 18.20 -11.07
C ARG A 218 -9.95 19.57 -10.39
N PHE A 219 -10.72 19.65 -9.30
CA PHE A 219 -11.02 20.92 -8.64
C PHE A 219 -9.95 21.38 -7.65
N ASN A 220 -9.22 20.47 -7.00
CA ASN A 220 -8.12 20.85 -6.09
C ASN A 220 -6.91 21.45 -6.81
N LYS A 221 -6.80 21.27 -8.13
CA LYS A 221 -5.73 21.90 -8.93
C LYS A 221 -5.84 23.43 -8.99
N GLN A 222 -7.05 23.98 -8.87
CA GLN A 222 -7.25 25.44 -8.95
C GLN A 222 -6.89 26.19 -7.65
N HIS A 223 -6.89 25.52 -6.50
CA HIS A 223 -6.57 26.15 -5.22
C HIS A 223 -5.10 26.01 -4.78
N ARG A 224 -4.34 25.08 -5.40
CA ARG A 224 -2.91 24.87 -5.05
C ARG A 224 -1.92 25.66 -5.93
N ILE A 225 -2.38 26.35 -6.98
CA ILE A 225 -1.55 27.21 -7.86
C ILE A 225 -1.55 28.67 -7.37
N ALA A 226 -2.36 29.01 -6.36
CA ALA A 226 -2.53 30.37 -5.86
C ALA A 226 -2.05 30.56 -4.41
N ALA A 227 -1.15 29.68 -3.91
CA ALA A 227 -0.48 29.85 -2.61
C ALA A 227 1.03 29.72 -2.77
#